data_587fe59a99cfef5a49f241cc865ce5a3
#
_entry.id   587fe59a99cfef5a49f241cc865ce5a3
#
_cell.length_a   1.000
_cell.length_b   1.000
_cell.length_c   1.000
_cell.angle_alpha   90.00
_cell.angle_beta   90.00
_cell.angle_gamma   90.00
#
_symmetry.space_group_name_H-M   'P 1'
#
loop_
_entity.id
_entity.type
_entity.pdbx_description
1 polymer ?
#
loop_
_entity_poly.entity_id
_entity_poly.type
_entity_poly.pdbx_seq_one_letter_code
_entity_poly.pdbx_strand_id
1 'polypeptide(L)'
;MTTSLSDALDRTYQAIRQHAPLATLVVVGYPRLFELGPCLFGLSLAKRTVLNEGADMLAGVIADRAKVAGALFADARPAFAGHGVCSGHPWIHGVTIPLESSYHPTATGQSAGYLPLLDSVAR
;
A
#
# COMPACT_ATOMS: atom_id res chain seq x y z
N MET A 1 1.89 18.95 -3.95
CA MET A 1 2.06 17.51 -4.19
C MET A 1 0.73 16.74 -4.16
N THR A 2 -0.14 16.99 -3.22
CA THR A 2 -1.44 16.31 -3.11
C THR A 2 -2.39 16.57 -4.29
N THR A 3 -2.47 17.82 -4.81
CA THR A 3 -3.40 18.18 -5.89
C THR A 3 -3.08 17.46 -7.21
N SER A 4 -1.81 17.39 -7.62
CA SER A 4 -1.42 16.70 -8.86
C SER A 4 -1.61 15.19 -8.79
N LEU A 5 -1.39 14.57 -7.63
CA LEU A 5 -1.65 13.15 -7.40
C LEU A 5 -3.16 12.87 -7.44
N SER A 6 -3.96 13.67 -6.76
CA SER A 6 -5.42 13.54 -6.77
C SER A 6 -5.99 13.61 -8.19
N ASP A 7 -5.54 14.58 -8.99
CA ASP A 7 -5.96 14.73 -10.38
C ASP A 7 -5.55 13.53 -11.25
N ALA A 8 -4.36 12.98 -11.02
CA ALA A 8 -3.88 11.80 -11.75
C ALA A 8 -4.71 10.55 -11.39
N LEU A 9 -5.01 10.36 -10.11
CA LEU A 9 -5.87 9.26 -9.64
C LEU A 9 -7.29 9.39 -10.22
N ASP A 10 -7.86 10.58 -10.16
CA ASP A 10 -9.21 10.83 -10.69
C ASP A 10 -9.31 10.50 -12.19
N ARG A 11 -8.32 10.95 -12.98
CA ARG A 11 -8.26 10.61 -14.42
C ARG A 11 -8.14 9.10 -14.65
N THR A 12 -7.32 8.43 -13.84
CA THR A 12 -7.12 6.97 -13.94
C THR A 12 -8.41 6.21 -13.64
N TYR A 13 -9.08 6.56 -12.56
CA TYR A 13 -10.33 5.90 -12.16
C TYR A 13 -11.46 6.18 -13.14
N GLN A 14 -11.55 7.40 -13.66
CA GLN A 14 -12.50 7.75 -14.72
C GLN A 14 -12.28 6.92 -15.99
N ALA A 15 -11.03 6.79 -16.43
CA ALA A 15 -10.70 5.98 -17.60
C ALA A 15 -11.11 4.51 -17.42
N ILE A 16 -10.85 3.93 -16.24
CA ILE A 16 -11.28 2.55 -15.93
C ILE A 16 -12.81 2.46 -15.98
N ARG A 17 -13.53 3.39 -15.37
CA ARG A 17 -14.99 3.41 -15.38
C ARG A 17 -15.58 3.54 -16.78
N GLN A 18 -14.96 4.34 -17.65
CA GLN A 18 -15.41 4.49 -19.05
C GLN A 18 -15.26 3.19 -19.85
N HIS A 19 -14.17 2.44 -19.62
CA HIS A 19 -13.91 1.20 -20.34
C HIS A 19 -14.60 -0.03 -19.72
N ALA A 20 -14.90 0.01 -18.44
CA ALA A 20 -15.54 -1.08 -17.70
C ALA A 20 -16.66 -0.55 -16.78
N PRO A 21 -17.76 0.00 -17.34
CA PRO A 21 -18.78 0.73 -16.56
C PRO A 21 -19.54 -0.16 -15.58
N LEU A 22 -19.62 -1.46 -15.81
CA LEU A 22 -20.33 -2.42 -14.95
C LEU A 22 -19.40 -3.16 -13.97
N ALA A 23 -18.09 -2.94 -14.06
CA ALA A 23 -17.13 -3.60 -13.17
C ALA A 23 -17.14 -2.98 -11.77
N THR A 24 -16.92 -3.80 -10.76
CA THR A 24 -16.57 -3.33 -9.43
C THR A 24 -15.11 -2.91 -9.43
N LEU A 25 -14.86 -1.65 -9.15
CA LEU A 25 -13.49 -1.13 -9.03
C LEU A 25 -13.01 -1.26 -7.58
N VAL A 26 -11.93 -1.99 -7.39
CA VAL A 26 -11.23 -2.10 -6.10
C VAL A 26 -9.87 -1.42 -6.22
N VAL A 27 -9.63 -0.43 -5.37
CA VAL A 27 -8.34 0.25 -5.26
C VAL A 27 -7.60 -0.31 -4.07
N VAL A 28 -6.41 -0.86 -4.31
CA VAL A 28 -5.58 -1.47 -3.27
C VAL A 28 -4.55 -0.46 -2.80
N GLY A 29 -4.54 -0.20 -1.50
CA GLY A 29 -3.55 0.67 -0.87
C GLY A 29 -2.22 -0.04 -0.65
N TYR A 30 -1.19 0.75 -0.34
CA TYR A 30 0.13 0.24 0.04
C TYR A 30 0.25 0.21 1.58
N PRO A 31 0.94 -0.77 2.17
CA PRO A 31 1.13 -0.82 3.62
C PRO A 31 2.19 0.18 4.09
N ARG A 32 2.30 0.38 5.40
CA ARG A 32 3.51 0.96 5.97
C ARG A 32 4.69 0.05 5.70
N LEU A 33 5.83 0.63 5.34
CA LEU A 33 6.99 -0.15 4.90
C LEU A 33 7.79 -0.73 6.07
N PHE A 34 7.82 -0.06 7.21
CA PHE A 34 8.77 -0.36 8.28
C PHE A 34 8.08 -0.61 9.62
N GLU A 35 8.62 -1.58 10.36
CA GLU A 35 8.42 -1.62 11.81
C GLU A 35 9.34 -0.61 12.49
N LEU A 36 8.88 -0.06 13.63
CA LEU A 36 9.60 0.98 14.37
C LEU A 36 10.45 0.42 15.54
N GLY A 37 10.50 -0.88 15.68
CA GLY A 37 11.36 -1.54 16.65
C GLY A 37 12.85 -1.53 16.28
N PRO A 38 13.68 -2.28 17.02
CA PRO A 38 15.11 -2.43 16.71
C PRO A 38 15.32 -2.95 15.30
N CYS A 39 16.28 -2.38 14.59
CA CYS A 39 16.61 -2.75 13.22
C CYS A 39 18.11 -2.64 13.01
N LEU A 40 18.78 -3.78 12.85
CA LEU A 40 20.19 -3.82 12.53
C LEU A 40 20.39 -3.62 11.02
N PHE A 41 21.39 -2.81 10.66
CA PHE A 41 21.77 -2.56 9.26
C PHE A 41 20.67 -1.95 8.37
N GLY A 42 19.74 -1.20 8.96
CA GLY A 42 18.66 -0.54 8.24
C GLY A 42 18.68 0.97 8.38
N LEU A 43 17.61 1.59 7.91
CA LEU A 43 17.37 3.01 8.10
C LEU A 43 17.18 3.34 9.58
N SER A 44 17.57 4.55 9.98
CA SER A 44 17.35 5.04 11.34
C SER A 44 15.86 5.06 11.70
N LEU A 45 15.55 5.02 13.00
CA LEU A 45 14.17 5.12 13.47
C LEU A 45 13.48 6.39 12.94
N ALA A 46 14.17 7.53 12.95
CA ALA A 46 13.60 8.78 12.44
C ALA A 46 13.22 8.69 10.96
N LYS A 47 14.07 8.10 10.12
CA LYS A 47 13.78 7.92 8.70
C LYS A 47 12.60 6.95 8.48
N ARG A 48 12.56 5.85 9.21
CA ARG A 48 11.46 4.88 9.12
C ARG A 48 10.13 5.49 9.53
N THR A 49 10.13 6.31 10.59
CA THR A 49 8.95 7.04 11.04
C THR A 49 8.41 7.97 9.95
N VAL A 50 9.26 8.82 9.38
CA VAL A 50 8.86 9.76 8.31
C VAL A 50 8.35 9.01 7.06
N LEU A 51 8.98 7.90 6.70
CA LEU A 51 8.52 7.10 5.55
C LEU A 51 7.15 6.44 5.81
N ASN A 52 6.90 5.97 7.02
CA ASN A 52 5.59 5.44 7.39
C ASN A 52 4.50 6.54 7.42
N GLU A 53 4.82 7.73 7.90
CA GLU A 53 3.92 8.89 7.82
C GLU A 53 3.60 9.25 6.37
N GLY A 54 4.59 9.21 5.49
CA GLY A 54 4.38 9.39 4.06
C GLY A 54 3.47 8.32 3.45
N ALA A 55 3.62 7.06 3.86
CA ALA A 55 2.74 5.97 3.45
C ALA A 55 1.30 6.19 3.94
N ASP A 56 1.11 6.68 5.16
CA ASP A 56 -0.22 7.01 5.68
C ASP A 56 -0.89 8.15 4.92
N MET A 57 -0.14 9.20 4.61
CA MET A 57 -0.64 10.32 3.80
C MET A 57 -1.06 9.84 2.40
N LEU A 58 -0.23 9.03 1.77
CA LEU A 58 -0.53 8.45 0.45
C LEU A 58 -1.79 7.59 0.50
N ALA A 59 -1.90 6.70 1.49
CA ALA A 59 -3.08 5.87 1.67
C ALA A 59 -4.36 6.70 1.87
N GLY A 60 -4.27 7.80 2.62
CA GLY A 60 -5.39 8.73 2.82
C GLY A 60 -5.86 9.37 1.51
N VAL A 61 -4.94 9.89 0.69
CA VAL A 61 -5.26 10.47 -0.62
C VAL A 61 -5.89 9.43 -1.54
N ILE A 62 -5.33 8.22 -1.60
CA ILE A 62 -5.87 7.14 -2.44
C ILE A 62 -7.28 6.74 -1.99
N ALA A 63 -7.50 6.59 -0.68
CA ALA A 63 -8.81 6.25 -0.12
C ALA A 63 -9.87 7.30 -0.45
N ASP A 64 -9.53 8.59 -0.31
CA ASP A 64 -10.44 9.69 -0.63
C ASP A 64 -10.81 9.71 -2.11
N ARG A 65 -9.84 9.52 -3.01
CA ARG A 65 -10.11 9.50 -4.45
C ARG A 65 -10.87 8.25 -4.88
N ALA A 66 -10.58 7.10 -4.28
CA ALA A 66 -11.36 5.88 -4.49
C ALA A 66 -12.84 6.09 -4.11
N LYS A 67 -13.09 6.70 -2.95
CA LYS A 67 -14.45 7.02 -2.49
C LYS A 67 -15.19 7.94 -3.47
N VAL A 68 -14.52 8.99 -3.95
CA VAL A 68 -15.11 9.92 -4.95
C VAL A 68 -15.43 9.18 -6.25
N ALA A 69 -14.61 8.24 -6.67
CA ALA A 69 -14.83 7.43 -7.87
C ALA A 69 -15.88 6.31 -7.68
N GLY A 70 -16.47 6.15 -6.49
CA GLY A 70 -17.37 5.05 -6.17
C GLY A 70 -16.67 3.68 -6.18
N ALA A 71 -15.38 3.67 -5.90
CA ALA A 71 -14.58 2.45 -5.78
C ALA A 71 -14.50 1.97 -4.33
N LEU A 72 -14.26 0.67 -4.16
CA LEU A 72 -13.91 0.10 -2.87
C LEU A 72 -12.42 0.34 -2.61
N PHE A 73 -12.06 0.63 -1.37
CA PHE A 73 -10.66 0.79 -0.97
C PHE A 73 -10.22 -0.35 -0.06
N ALA A 74 -9.19 -1.08 -0.47
CA ALA A 74 -8.56 -2.13 0.33
C ALA A 74 -7.34 -1.56 1.05
N ASP A 75 -7.48 -1.25 2.33
CA ASP A 75 -6.41 -0.70 3.17
C ASP A 75 -5.44 -1.80 3.60
N ALA A 76 -4.23 -1.79 3.04
CA ALA A 76 -3.23 -2.79 3.37
C ALA A 76 -2.50 -2.54 4.70
N ARG A 77 -2.64 -1.37 5.31
CA ARG A 77 -1.91 -1.03 6.55
C ARG A 77 -2.26 -1.95 7.72
N PRO A 78 -3.53 -2.20 8.04
CA PRO A 78 -3.87 -3.15 9.11
C PRO A 78 -3.45 -4.59 8.78
N ALA A 79 -3.59 -5.01 7.52
CA ALA A 79 -3.25 -6.37 7.10
C ALA A 79 -1.76 -6.69 7.26
N PHE A 80 -0.89 -5.70 7.03
CA PHE A 80 0.56 -5.83 7.13
C PHE A 80 1.14 -5.39 8.50
N ALA A 81 0.32 -5.00 9.46
CA ALA A 81 0.79 -4.59 10.78
C ALA A 81 1.59 -5.72 11.44
N GLY A 82 2.79 -5.40 11.92
CA GLY A 82 3.74 -6.38 12.48
C GLY A 82 4.59 -7.11 11.43
N HIS A 83 4.42 -6.83 10.13
CA HIS A 83 5.09 -7.53 9.03
C HIS A 83 5.89 -6.61 8.10
N GLY A 84 6.17 -5.39 8.53
CA GLY A 84 7.05 -4.47 7.80
C GLY A 84 8.51 -4.90 7.82
N VAL A 85 9.33 -4.17 7.08
CA VAL A 85 10.79 -4.29 7.14
C VAL A 85 11.25 -4.06 8.59
N CYS A 86 12.20 -4.81 9.08
CA CYS A 86 12.68 -4.87 10.46
C CYS A 86 11.76 -5.63 11.44
N SER A 87 10.73 -6.30 10.97
CA SER A 87 9.96 -7.24 11.80
C SER A 87 10.65 -8.61 11.88
N GLY A 88 10.23 -9.45 12.82
CA GLY A 88 10.67 -10.85 12.91
C GLY A 88 10.17 -11.73 11.75
N HIS A 89 9.06 -11.35 11.13
CA HIS A 89 8.42 -12.05 10.00
C HIS A 89 8.00 -11.05 8.93
N PRO A 90 8.95 -10.50 8.15
CA PRO A 90 8.64 -9.45 7.18
C PRO A 90 7.90 -10.00 5.96
N TRP A 91 6.87 -9.27 5.54
CA TRP A 91 6.12 -9.50 4.31
C TRP A 91 6.48 -8.49 3.22
N ILE A 92 7.43 -7.60 3.52
CA ILE A 92 7.98 -6.60 2.60
C ILE A 92 9.48 -6.83 2.56
N HIS A 93 10.04 -6.89 1.36
CA HIS A 93 11.49 -6.98 1.19
C HIS A 93 12.17 -5.70 1.72
N GLY A 94 13.30 -5.86 2.39
CA GLY A 94 14.24 -4.77 2.60
C GLY A 94 14.96 -4.43 1.28
N VAL A 95 16.18 -3.91 1.37
CA VAL A 95 17.01 -3.73 0.18
C VAL A 95 17.42 -5.09 -0.37
N THR A 96 17.19 -5.32 -1.65
CA THR A 96 17.50 -6.57 -2.36
C THR A 96 18.51 -6.34 -3.47
N ILE A 97 19.11 -7.43 -3.96
CA ILE A 97 19.88 -7.46 -5.20
C ILE A 97 19.25 -8.54 -6.08
N PRO A 98 18.68 -8.19 -7.25
CA PRO A 98 18.57 -6.85 -7.86
C PRO A 98 17.67 -5.90 -7.09
N LEU A 99 17.87 -4.58 -7.24
CA LEU A 99 17.20 -3.53 -6.46
C LEU A 99 15.69 -3.40 -6.73
N GLU A 100 15.23 -3.91 -7.87
CA GLU A 100 13.84 -3.78 -8.32
C GLU A 100 12.83 -4.43 -7.37
N SER A 101 13.26 -5.43 -6.60
CA SER A 101 12.40 -6.08 -5.59
C SER A 101 12.42 -5.39 -4.23
N SER A 102 13.27 -4.36 -4.05
CA SER A 102 13.37 -3.64 -2.77
C SER A 102 12.05 -2.97 -2.42
N TYR A 103 11.65 -3.16 -1.17
CA TYR A 103 10.40 -2.60 -0.60
C TYR A 103 9.11 -3.08 -1.29
N HIS A 104 9.18 -4.13 -2.10
CA HIS A 104 7.99 -4.80 -2.62
C HIS A 104 7.54 -5.94 -1.68
N PRO A 105 6.24 -6.30 -1.72
CA PRO A 105 5.75 -7.43 -0.94
C PRO A 105 6.45 -8.73 -1.31
N THR A 106 6.73 -9.55 -0.31
CA THR A 106 7.21 -10.92 -0.50
C THR A 106 6.09 -11.83 -1.01
N ALA A 107 6.41 -13.06 -1.41
CA ALA A 107 5.40 -14.05 -1.75
C ALA A 107 4.42 -14.29 -0.59
N THR A 108 4.92 -14.32 0.65
CA THR A 108 4.07 -14.41 1.84
C THR A 108 3.22 -13.16 2.03
N GLY A 109 3.76 -11.96 1.79
CA GLY A 109 2.99 -10.71 1.80
C GLY A 109 1.84 -10.72 0.78
N GLN A 110 2.05 -11.30 -0.39
CA GLN A 110 0.99 -11.47 -1.39
C GLN A 110 -0.08 -12.46 -0.91
N SER A 111 0.32 -13.64 -0.47
CA SER A 111 -0.62 -14.73 -0.14
C SER A 111 -1.30 -14.60 1.23
N ALA A 112 -0.62 -14.05 2.23
CA ALA A 112 -1.13 -13.90 3.59
C ALA A 112 -1.58 -12.47 3.91
N GLY A 113 -1.09 -11.48 3.20
CA GLY A 113 -1.46 -10.07 3.38
C GLY A 113 -2.53 -9.63 2.38
N TYR A 114 -2.17 -9.51 1.11
CA TYR A 114 -3.08 -8.96 0.09
C TYR A 114 -4.24 -9.87 -0.28
N LEU A 115 -4.03 -11.15 -0.45
CA LEU A 115 -5.10 -12.06 -0.90
C LEU A 115 -6.30 -12.09 0.05
N PRO A 116 -6.13 -12.30 1.38
CA PRO A 116 -7.26 -12.25 2.30
C PRO A 116 -7.92 -10.88 2.37
N LEU A 117 -7.12 -9.80 2.24
CA LEU A 117 -7.63 -8.44 2.21
C LEU A 117 -8.55 -8.22 1.01
N LEU A 118 -8.13 -8.63 -0.18
CA LEU A 118 -8.93 -8.53 -1.40
C LEU A 118 -10.21 -9.36 -1.30
N ASP A 119 -10.12 -10.57 -0.79
CA ASP A 119 -11.29 -11.42 -0.56
C ASP A 119 -12.30 -10.76 0.38
N SER A 120 -11.85 -10.06 1.41
CA SER A 120 -12.73 -9.40 2.37
C SER A 120 -13.45 -8.18 1.78
N VAL A 121 -12.82 -7.49 0.85
CA VAL A 121 -13.35 -6.24 0.24
C VAL A 121 -14.22 -6.54 -0.98
N ALA A 122 -13.88 -7.57 -1.75
CA ALA A 122 -14.59 -7.94 -2.99
C ALA A 122 -15.92 -8.69 -2.75
N ARG A 123 -16.18 -9.12 -1.52
CA ARG A 123 -17.44 -9.78 -1.13
C ARG A 123 -18.49 -8.72 -0.76
#